data_b634a95010f6c82207c61fedc5fa6fa8
#
_entry.id   b634a95010f6c82207c61fedc5fa6fa8
#
_cell.length_a   1.000
_cell.length_b   1.000
_cell.length_c   1.000
_cell.angle_alpha   90.00
_cell.angle_beta   90.00
_cell.angle_gamma   90.00
#
_symmetry.space_group_name_H-M   'P 1'
#
loop_
_entity.id
_entity.type
_entity.pdbx_description
1 polymer ?
#
loop_
_entity_poly.entity_id
_entity_poly.type
_entity_poly.pdbx_seq_one_letter_code
_entity_poly.pdbx_strand_id
1 'polypeptide(L)'
;MQIAVYSGSFDPLHIGHLAVLAYLNGRFDKVLLVVSPQNPFKGAEKAANATARLSAAREAVERHPELARVEVCDIEFQMSAPQYTFRTLDALQALYPSDTLTLVIGG
;
A
#
# COMPACT_ATOMS: atom_id res chain seq x y z
N MET A 1 -12.95 7.47 -11.02
CA MET A 1 -12.94 7.24 -9.54
C MET A 1 -11.80 7.99 -8.92
N GLN A 2 -11.97 8.41 -7.68
CA GLN A 2 -10.88 9.01 -6.90
C GLN A 2 -10.24 7.91 -6.07
N ILE A 3 -8.96 7.66 -6.28
CA ILE A 3 -8.22 6.59 -5.62
C ILE A 3 -7.11 7.21 -4.77
N ALA A 4 -7.09 6.87 -3.47
CA ALA A 4 -5.99 7.24 -2.60
C ALA A 4 -4.92 6.15 -2.67
N VAL A 5 -3.67 6.55 -2.79
CA VAL A 5 -2.52 5.63 -2.77
C VAL A 5 -1.72 5.90 -1.49
N TYR A 6 -1.80 4.98 -0.55
CA TYR A 6 -1.11 5.09 0.73
C TYR A 6 -0.01 4.04 0.76
N SER A 7 1.23 4.48 0.60
CA SER A 7 2.35 3.55 0.50
C SER A 7 3.29 3.66 1.70
N GLY A 8 3.93 2.56 2.02
CA GLY A 8 4.92 2.49 3.09
C GLY A 8 5.36 1.07 3.35
N SER A 9 6.28 0.91 4.28
CA SER A 9 6.75 -0.42 4.65
C SER A 9 5.78 -1.13 5.60
N PHE A 10 5.06 -0.38 6.43
CA PHE A 10 4.08 -0.90 7.41
C PHE A 10 4.67 -2.03 8.25
N ASP A 11 5.69 -1.72 9.01
CA ASP A 11 6.45 -2.69 9.79
C ASP A 11 6.41 -2.35 11.30
N PRO A 12 5.37 -2.73 12.04
CA PRO A 12 4.12 -3.31 11.55
C PRO A 12 3.08 -2.26 11.16
N LEU A 13 1.97 -2.72 10.57
CA LEU A 13 0.79 -1.90 10.41
C LEU A 13 0.16 -1.71 11.81
N HIS A 14 0.08 -0.48 12.26
CA HIS A 14 -0.40 -0.19 13.61
C HIS A 14 -1.64 0.70 13.60
N ILE A 15 -2.15 1.02 14.80
CA ILE A 15 -3.40 1.75 14.97
C ILE A 15 -3.40 3.11 14.27
N GLY A 16 -2.25 3.78 14.22
CA GLY A 16 -2.14 5.05 13.51
C GLY A 16 -2.37 4.90 12.01
N HIS A 17 -1.86 3.82 11.42
CA HIS A 17 -2.09 3.52 10.00
C HIS A 17 -3.58 3.20 9.77
N LEU A 18 -4.20 2.44 10.68
CA LEU A 18 -5.61 2.09 10.55
C LEU A 18 -6.49 3.34 10.63
N ALA A 19 -6.12 4.31 11.45
CA ALA A 19 -6.84 5.57 11.54
C ALA A 19 -6.78 6.35 10.22
N VAL A 20 -5.61 6.38 9.57
CA VAL A 20 -5.46 7.00 8.26
C VAL A 20 -6.30 6.27 7.22
N LEU A 21 -6.28 4.96 7.22
CA LEU A 21 -7.07 4.15 6.29
C LEU A 21 -8.56 4.39 6.46
N ALA A 22 -9.04 4.49 7.70
CA ALA A 22 -10.45 4.78 7.98
C ALA A 22 -10.85 6.15 7.44
N TYR A 23 -10.00 7.16 7.63
CA TYR A 23 -10.22 8.49 7.10
C TYR A 23 -10.32 8.47 5.57
N LEU A 24 -9.36 7.81 4.91
CA LEU A 24 -9.32 7.71 3.45
C LEU A 24 -10.51 6.91 2.91
N ASN A 25 -10.89 5.86 3.59
CA ASN A 25 -12.04 5.03 3.20
C ASN A 25 -13.33 5.83 3.13
N GLY A 26 -13.47 6.85 3.97
CA GLY A 26 -14.63 7.73 3.96
C GLY A 26 -14.58 8.84 2.92
N ARG A 27 -13.43 9.07 2.28
CA ARG A 27 -13.24 10.21 1.38
C ARG A 27 -12.95 9.85 -0.06
N PHE A 28 -12.46 8.64 -0.31
CA PHE A 28 -12.10 8.19 -1.64
C PHE A 28 -12.98 7.02 -2.07
N ASP A 29 -13.10 6.85 -3.37
CA ASP A 29 -13.87 5.72 -3.92
C ASP A 29 -13.13 4.40 -3.69
N LYS A 30 -11.78 4.46 -3.66
CA LYS A 30 -10.93 3.30 -3.43
C LYS A 30 -9.66 3.76 -2.72
N VAL A 31 -9.13 2.92 -1.86
CA VAL A 31 -7.85 3.17 -1.18
C VAL A 31 -6.92 1.99 -1.47
N LEU A 32 -5.78 2.29 -2.07
CA LEU A 32 -4.75 1.29 -2.32
C LEU A 32 -3.70 1.41 -1.21
N LEU A 33 -3.61 0.37 -0.39
CA LEU A 33 -2.57 0.25 0.62
C LEU A 33 -1.39 -0.47 -0.03
N VAL A 34 -0.40 0.30 -0.47
CA VAL A 34 0.76 -0.23 -1.19
C VAL A 34 1.84 -0.57 -0.18
N VAL A 35 2.08 -1.86 0.00
CA VAL A 35 3.15 -2.34 0.89
C VAL A 35 4.44 -2.38 0.09
N SER A 36 5.46 -1.68 0.57
CA SER A 36 6.76 -1.61 -0.10
C SER A 36 7.69 -2.69 0.46
N PRO A 37 8.35 -3.46 -0.42
CA PRO A 37 9.44 -4.31 0.04
C PRO A 37 10.60 -3.43 0.46
N GLN A 38 11.35 -3.87 1.45
CA GLN A 38 12.53 -3.11 1.84
C GLN A 38 13.66 -3.31 0.84
N ASN A 39 14.63 -2.39 0.89
CA ASN A 39 15.77 -2.36 0.00
C ASN A 39 16.43 -3.75 -0.11
N PRO A 40 16.56 -4.31 -1.33
CA PRO A 40 17.14 -5.63 -1.54
C PRO A 40 18.60 -5.77 -1.10
N PHE A 41 19.28 -4.65 -0.84
CA PHE A 41 20.66 -4.68 -0.35
C PHE A 41 20.78 -5.13 1.11
N LYS A 42 19.67 -5.42 1.77
CA LYS A 42 19.68 -5.84 3.18
C LYS A 42 19.48 -7.34 3.41
N GLY A 43 19.56 -8.16 2.37
CA GLY A 43 19.62 -9.60 2.47
C GLY A 43 18.27 -10.33 2.52
N ALA A 44 18.35 -11.66 2.50
CA ALA A 44 17.20 -12.55 2.40
C ALA A 44 16.21 -12.43 3.56
N GLU A 45 16.68 -12.12 4.77
CA GLU A 45 15.83 -11.96 5.95
C GLU A 45 14.81 -10.84 5.76
N LYS A 46 15.20 -9.76 5.10
CA LYS A 46 14.28 -8.64 4.88
C LYS A 46 13.30 -8.89 3.76
N ALA A 47 13.64 -9.72 2.79
CA ALA A 47 12.69 -10.17 1.77
C ALA A 47 11.61 -11.04 2.41
N ALA A 48 11.97 -11.95 3.32
CA ALA A 48 11.02 -12.75 4.07
C ALA A 48 10.11 -11.87 4.94
N ASN A 49 10.69 -10.85 5.60
CA ASN A 49 9.92 -9.90 6.39
C ASN A 49 8.96 -9.08 5.54
N ALA A 50 9.34 -8.74 4.31
CA ALA A 50 8.46 -8.00 3.40
C ALA A 50 7.20 -8.81 3.08
N THR A 51 7.36 -10.11 2.79
CA THR A 51 6.23 -11.00 2.53
C THR A 51 5.34 -11.13 3.78
N ALA A 52 5.94 -11.26 4.96
CA ALA A 52 5.20 -11.33 6.22
C ALA A 52 4.42 -10.04 6.49
N ARG A 53 5.02 -8.87 6.19
CA ARG A 53 4.34 -7.60 6.34
C ARG A 53 3.15 -7.46 5.40
N LEU A 54 3.30 -7.94 4.17
CA LEU A 54 2.21 -7.95 3.19
C LEU A 54 1.05 -8.81 3.68
N SER A 55 1.34 -10.02 4.18
CA SER A 55 0.33 -10.91 4.74
C SER A 55 -0.37 -10.30 5.96
N ALA A 56 0.41 -9.68 6.84
CA ALA A 56 -0.14 -9.03 8.04
C ALA A 56 -1.06 -7.86 7.67
N ALA A 57 -0.70 -7.08 6.65
CA ALA A 57 -1.54 -6.00 6.18
C ALA A 57 -2.86 -6.51 5.62
N ARG A 58 -2.83 -7.60 4.85
CA ARG A 58 -4.04 -8.22 4.32
C ARG A 58 -4.95 -8.72 5.44
N GLU A 59 -4.39 -9.38 6.45
CA GLU A 59 -5.16 -9.83 7.60
C GLU A 59 -5.77 -8.67 8.38
N ALA A 60 -5.01 -7.60 8.59
CA ALA A 60 -5.50 -6.42 9.31
C ALA A 60 -6.70 -5.79 8.60
N VAL A 61 -6.64 -5.65 7.29
CA VAL A 61 -7.75 -5.10 6.50
C VAL A 61 -8.97 -6.03 6.58
N GLU A 62 -8.76 -7.33 6.51
CA GLU A 62 -9.85 -8.32 6.61
C GLU A 62 -10.55 -8.27 7.96
N ARG A 63 -9.82 -7.96 9.03
CA ARG A 63 -10.38 -7.84 10.39
C ARG A 63 -11.19 -6.56 10.59
N HIS A 64 -11.15 -5.63 9.65
CA HIS A 64 -11.82 -4.35 9.73
C HIS A 64 -12.79 -4.18 8.57
N PRO A 65 -13.99 -4.80 8.64
CA PRO A 65 -14.96 -4.73 7.54
C PRO A 65 -15.41 -3.30 7.20
N GLU A 66 -15.23 -2.35 8.12
CA GLU A 66 -15.48 -0.93 7.86
C GLU A 66 -14.53 -0.35 6.82
N LEU A 67 -13.40 -1.00 6.55
CA LEU A 67 -12.44 -0.60 5.52
C LEU A 67 -12.74 -1.28 4.18
N ALA A 68 -14.01 -1.27 3.78
CA ALA A 68 -14.47 -2.00 2.59
C ALA A 68 -13.87 -1.50 1.28
N ARG A 69 -13.40 -0.24 1.25
CA ARG A 69 -12.80 0.35 0.05
C ARG A 69 -11.29 0.22 0.01
N VAL A 70 -10.68 -0.31 1.08
CA VAL A 70 -9.24 -0.49 1.16
C VAL A 70 -8.85 -1.81 0.52
N GLU A 71 -7.89 -1.76 -0.39
CA GLU A 71 -7.32 -2.93 -1.03
C GLU A 71 -5.81 -2.93 -0.82
N VAL A 72 -5.27 -4.03 -0.32
CA VAL A 72 -3.83 -4.18 -0.16
C VAL A 72 -3.21 -4.47 -1.52
N CYS A 73 -2.22 -3.68 -1.90
CA CYS A 73 -1.59 -3.74 -3.22
C CYS A 73 -0.14 -4.18 -3.09
N ASP A 74 0.24 -5.19 -3.87
CA ASP A 74 1.59 -5.74 -3.88
C ASP A 74 2.38 -5.36 -5.12
N ILE A 75 1.99 -4.29 -5.79
CA ILE A 75 2.58 -3.91 -7.07
C ILE A 75 4.10 -3.70 -6.98
N GLU A 76 4.58 -3.15 -5.85
CA GLU A 76 6.02 -2.91 -5.68
C GLU A 76 6.82 -4.19 -5.51
N PHE A 77 6.18 -5.29 -5.10
CA PHE A 77 6.83 -6.60 -5.03
C PHE A 77 7.12 -7.17 -6.42
N GLN A 78 6.41 -6.69 -7.43
CA GLN A 78 6.55 -7.14 -8.82
C GLN A 78 7.48 -6.23 -9.61
N MET A 79 7.90 -5.10 -9.04
CA MET A 79 8.76 -4.13 -9.69
C MET A 79 10.22 -4.41 -9.35
N SER A 80 11.11 -4.18 -10.32
CA SER A 80 12.54 -4.27 -10.06
C SER A 80 12.98 -3.10 -9.17
N ALA A 81 13.96 -3.36 -8.31
CA ALA A 81 14.55 -2.32 -7.47
C ALA A 81 15.34 -1.34 -8.35
N PRO A 82 15.41 -0.05 -7.96
CA PRO A 82 14.74 0.57 -6.81
C PRO A 82 13.27 0.91 -7.10
N GLN A 83 12.43 0.78 -6.07
CA GLN A 83 11.01 1.10 -6.20
C GLN A 83 10.78 2.57 -5.87
N TYR A 84 10.98 3.45 -6.84
CA TYR A 84 10.69 4.87 -6.68
C TYR A 84 9.19 5.12 -6.73
N THR A 85 8.72 6.07 -5.93
CA THR A 85 7.29 6.41 -5.85
C THR A 85 6.70 6.75 -7.22
N PHE A 86 7.42 7.51 -8.07
CA PHE A 86 6.89 7.89 -9.37
C PHE A 86 6.69 6.66 -10.27
N ARG A 87 7.54 5.64 -10.15
CA ARG A 87 7.39 4.40 -10.92
C ARG A 87 6.16 3.62 -10.47
N THR A 88 5.92 3.60 -9.15
CA THR A 88 4.74 2.96 -8.58
C THR A 88 3.48 3.66 -9.05
N LEU A 89 3.45 4.98 -9.03
CA LEU A 89 2.30 5.75 -9.50
C LEU A 89 2.06 5.55 -10.99
N ASP A 90 3.12 5.51 -11.81
CA ASP A 90 2.99 5.24 -13.24
C ASP A 90 2.40 3.85 -13.50
N ALA A 91 2.86 2.85 -12.77
CA ALA A 91 2.36 1.48 -12.91
C ALA A 91 0.87 1.40 -12.51
N LEU A 92 0.51 2.07 -11.41
CA LEU A 92 -0.89 2.12 -10.97
C LEU A 92 -1.76 2.89 -11.95
N GLN A 93 -1.26 3.99 -12.52
CA GLN A 93 -2.02 4.76 -13.50
C GLN A 93 -2.30 3.93 -14.75
N ALA A 94 -1.37 3.04 -15.13
CA ALA A 94 -1.58 2.13 -16.25
C ALA A 94 -2.70 1.11 -15.95
N LEU A 95 -2.86 0.71 -14.68
CA LEU A 95 -3.93 -0.19 -14.27
C LEU A 95 -5.28 0.54 -14.13
N TYR A 96 -5.25 1.83 -13.83
CA TYR A 96 -6.45 2.65 -13.61
C TYR A 96 -6.40 3.89 -14.49
N PRO A 97 -6.43 3.72 -15.84
CA PRO A 97 -6.14 4.84 -16.75
C PRO A 97 -7.17 5.96 -16.74
N SER A 98 -8.38 5.69 -16.29
CA SER A 98 -9.45 6.68 -16.24
C SER A 98 -9.66 7.28 -14.86
N ASP A 99 -8.86 6.88 -13.89
CA ASP A 99 -9.06 7.28 -12.49
C ASP A 99 -8.00 8.28 -12.05
N THR A 100 -8.34 9.06 -11.04
CA THR A 100 -7.42 10.04 -10.45
C THR A 100 -6.75 9.42 -9.23
N LEU A 101 -5.42 9.39 -9.22
CA LEU A 101 -4.63 8.88 -8.11
C LEU A 101 -4.15 10.04 -7.23
N THR A 102 -4.33 9.91 -5.93
CA THR A 102 -3.82 10.87 -4.95
C THR A 102 -2.84 10.15 -4.03
N LEU A 103 -1.59 10.59 -4.03
CA LEU A 103 -0.57 10.03 -3.15
C LEU A 103 -0.76 10.57 -1.74
N VAL A 104 -0.86 9.66 -0.78
CA VAL A 104 -0.95 10.00 0.64
C VAL A 104 0.40 9.68 1.28
N ILE A 105 1.00 10.70 1.88
CA ILE A 105 2.29 10.56 2.55
C ILE A 105 2.05 10.48 4.04
N GLY A 106 2.40 9.35 4.61
CA GLY A 106 2.36 9.17 6.06
C GLY A 106 3.66 9.69 6.68
N GLY A 107 3.52 10.48 7.70
CA GLY A 107 4.65 10.95 8.47
C GLY A 107 5.29 9.86 9.34
#